data_12a55f352ef43a03bf9774b5d368658e
#
_entry.id   12a55f352ef43a03bf9774b5d368658e
#
_cell.length_a   1.000
_cell.length_b   1.000
_cell.length_c   1.000
_cell.angle_alpha   90.00
_cell.angle_beta   90.00
_cell.angle_gamma   90.00
#
_symmetry.space_group_name_H-M   'P 1'
#
loop_
_entity.id
_entity.type
_entity.pdbx_description
1 polymer ?
#
loop_
_entity_poly.entity_id
_entity_poly.type
_entity_poly.pdbx_seq_one_letter_code
_entity_poly.pdbx_strand_id
1 'polypeptide(L)'
;MTTSISPDNTTIKNLDDKQLREMIVEAAQNKKAKGITVINLECIESAPAREFIVAEGRTPQQVAAIADNIREELLDIARVKPYNYDGYRNAQWIVIDYGSTMVHVFTPDARQLYNLEELWNDATITEIPDLD
;
A
#
# COMPACT_ATOMS: atom_id res chain seq x y z
N MET A 1 -30.98 13.99 -0.47
CA MET A 1 -30.37 13.66 -0.24
C MET A 1 -29.89 13.21 -0.07
N THR A 2 -29.75 13.42 -0.01
CA THR A 2 -29.14 12.99 0.18
C THR A 2 -28.64 12.59 0.73
N THR A 3 -28.71 12.65 1.05
CA THR A 3 -28.10 12.19 1.68
C THR A 3 -27.96 11.55 2.40
N SER A 4 -28.54 11.42 2.69
CA SER A 4 -28.30 10.95 3.63
C SER A 4 -27.87 9.88 3.70
N ILE A 5 -28.20 9.48 3.27
CA ILE A 5 -27.42 8.63 3.34
C ILE A 5 -26.55 8.41 4.17
N SER A 6 -26.51 7.70 4.51
CA SER A 6 -25.39 7.81 5.28
C SER A 6 -24.26 8.44 4.51
N PRO A 7 -23.88 9.63 4.83
CA PRO A 7 -22.77 10.26 4.13
C PRO A 7 -21.50 9.42 4.23
N ASP A 8 -21.36 8.71 5.33
CA ASP A 8 -20.18 7.87 5.53
C ASP A 8 -20.03 6.81 4.47
N ASN A 9 -21.12 6.13 4.14
CA ASN A 9 -21.07 5.10 3.12
C ASN A 9 -20.69 5.66 1.77
N THR A 10 -21.21 6.82 1.45
CA THR A 10 -20.92 7.44 0.19
C THR A 10 -19.45 7.80 0.07
N THR A 11 -18.92 8.42 1.12
CA THR A 11 -17.53 8.81 1.14
C THR A 11 -16.61 7.62 1.01
N ILE A 12 -16.91 6.57 1.76
CA ILE A 12 -16.08 5.38 1.81
C ILE A 12 -16.03 4.68 0.46
N LYS A 13 -17.17 4.53 -0.17
CA LYS A 13 -17.25 3.77 -1.41
C LYS A 13 -16.61 4.48 -2.59
N ASN A 14 -16.40 5.79 -2.44
CA ASN A 14 -15.91 6.59 -3.55
C ASN A 14 -14.53 7.16 -3.30
N LEU A 15 -13.71 6.44 -2.56
CA LEU A 15 -12.32 6.82 -2.36
C LEU A 15 -11.61 6.90 -3.70
N ASP A 16 -10.96 8.02 -3.95
CA ASP A 16 -10.12 8.11 -5.13
C ASP A 16 -8.73 7.56 -4.82
N ASP A 17 -7.89 7.46 -5.84
CA ASP A 17 -6.56 6.86 -5.69
C ASP A 17 -5.70 7.62 -4.69
N LYS A 18 -5.84 8.95 -4.66
CA LYS A 18 -5.06 9.76 -3.74
C LYS A 18 -5.45 9.48 -2.30
N GLN A 19 -6.75 9.41 -2.02
CA GLN A 19 -7.24 9.13 -0.68
C GLN A 19 -6.83 7.74 -0.23
N LEU A 20 -6.92 6.77 -1.12
CA LEU A 20 -6.52 5.40 -0.84
C LEU A 20 -5.04 5.35 -0.50
N ARG A 21 -4.21 6.03 -1.31
CA ARG A 21 -2.77 6.08 -1.08
C ARG A 21 -2.45 6.68 0.29
N GLU A 22 -3.10 7.80 0.61
CA GLU A 22 -2.83 8.47 1.88
C GLU A 22 -3.18 7.60 3.07
N MET A 23 -4.28 6.86 2.98
CA MET A 23 -4.66 5.95 4.05
C MET A 23 -3.67 4.81 4.20
N ILE A 24 -3.22 4.26 3.09
CA ILE A 24 -2.24 3.18 3.12
C ILE A 24 -0.93 3.64 3.73
N VAL A 25 -0.45 4.82 3.31
CA VAL A 25 0.80 5.36 3.83
C VAL A 25 0.69 5.61 5.33
N GLU A 26 -0.40 6.20 5.76
CA GLU A 26 -0.59 6.49 7.18
C GLU A 26 -0.66 5.19 8.00
N ALA A 27 -1.39 4.19 7.50
CA ALA A 27 -1.49 2.92 8.21
C ALA A 27 -0.14 2.24 8.34
N ALA A 28 0.69 2.33 7.29
CA ALA A 28 2.04 1.78 7.34
C ALA A 28 2.90 2.53 8.36
N GLN A 29 2.80 3.85 8.35
CA GLN A 29 3.55 4.70 9.30
C GLN A 29 3.17 4.39 10.74
N ASN A 30 1.91 4.06 10.99
CA ASN A 30 1.44 3.75 12.33
C ASN A 30 2.12 2.49 12.90
N LYS A 31 2.66 1.65 12.04
CA LYS A 31 3.43 0.48 12.45
C LYS A 31 4.91 0.65 12.15
N LYS A 32 5.35 1.89 12.01
CA LYS A 32 6.76 2.26 11.88
C LYS A 32 7.43 1.69 10.65
N ALA A 33 6.69 1.56 9.57
CA ALA A 33 7.25 1.18 8.28
C ALA A 33 8.27 2.23 7.85
N LYS A 34 9.32 1.78 7.18
CA LYS A 34 10.38 2.65 6.71
C LYS A 34 10.46 2.60 5.20
N GLY A 35 11.14 3.59 4.63
CA GLY A 35 11.43 3.62 3.20
C GLY A 35 10.20 3.58 2.33
N ILE A 36 9.12 4.20 2.75
CA ILE A 36 7.88 4.19 1.99
C ILE A 36 8.10 4.95 0.69
N THR A 37 7.78 4.30 -0.43
CA THR A 37 8.02 4.85 -1.75
C THR A 37 6.79 4.61 -2.60
N VAL A 38 6.38 5.61 -3.35
CA VAL A 38 5.26 5.50 -4.28
C VAL A 38 5.84 5.45 -5.70
N ILE A 39 5.48 4.41 -6.43
CA ILE A 39 5.89 4.22 -7.82
C ILE A 39 4.67 4.45 -8.68
N ASN A 40 4.65 5.55 -9.42
CA ASN A 40 3.51 5.89 -10.28
C ASN A 40 3.68 5.23 -11.63
N LEU A 41 2.78 4.31 -11.94
CA LEU A 41 2.86 3.49 -13.15
C LEU A 41 1.84 3.87 -14.19
N GLU A 42 1.17 5.01 -14.03
CA GLU A 42 0.06 5.38 -14.92
C GLU A 42 0.45 5.48 -16.38
N CYS A 43 1.69 5.87 -16.67
CA CYS A 43 2.14 6.02 -18.04
C CYS A 43 2.70 4.73 -18.64
N ILE A 44 2.63 3.64 -17.91
CA ILE A 44 3.18 2.35 -18.35
C ILE A 44 2.02 1.39 -18.57
N GLU A 45 1.69 1.16 -19.85
CA GLU A 45 0.51 0.36 -20.21
C GLU A 45 0.55 -1.06 -19.68
N SER A 46 1.73 -1.66 -19.65
CA SER A 46 1.86 -3.05 -19.25
C SER A 46 1.87 -3.27 -17.74
N ALA A 47 1.81 -2.19 -16.96
CA ALA A 47 1.90 -2.31 -15.52
C ALA A 47 0.64 -2.97 -14.95
N PRO A 48 0.79 -3.75 -13.87
CA PRO A 48 -0.36 -4.45 -13.29
C PRO A 48 -1.27 -3.58 -12.45
N ALA A 49 -0.85 -2.33 -12.16
CA ALA A 49 -1.63 -1.39 -11.38
C ALA A 49 -1.24 0.01 -11.78
N ARG A 50 -2.00 1.01 -11.33
CA ARG A 50 -1.66 2.40 -11.59
C ARG A 50 -0.51 2.87 -10.74
N GLU A 51 -0.35 2.28 -9.56
CA GLU A 51 0.74 2.66 -8.68
C GLU A 51 1.07 1.51 -7.74
N PHE A 52 2.31 1.49 -7.30
CA PHE A 52 2.75 0.63 -6.22
C PHE A 52 3.10 1.51 -5.02
N ILE A 53 2.80 1.03 -3.83
CA ILE A 53 3.32 1.62 -2.60
C ILE A 53 4.22 0.57 -1.97
N VAL A 54 5.50 0.89 -1.86
CA VAL A 54 6.51 -0.02 -1.32
C VAL A 54 6.86 0.46 0.08
N ALA A 55 6.91 -0.46 1.01
CA ALA A 55 7.24 -0.16 2.40
C ALA A 55 8.12 -1.27 2.95
N GLU A 56 8.79 -1.00 4.05
CA GLU A 56 9.78 -1.92 4.59
C GLU A 56 9.57 -2.09 6.08
N GLY A 57 9.63 -3.35 6.54
CA GLY A 57 9.64 -3.69 7.95
C GLY A 57 10.97 -4.36 8.24
N ARG A 58 11.46 -4.20 9.47
CA ARG A 58 12.77 -4.69 9.84
C ARG A 58 12.84 -6.21 9.92
N THR A 59 11.73 -6.83 10.30
CA THR A 59 11.66 -8.28 10.49
C THR A 59 10.40 -8.80 9.81
N PRO A 60 10.31 -10.11 9.55
CA PRO A 60 9.07 -10.68 9.02
C PRO A 60 7.86 -10.39 9.90
N GLN A 61 8.05 -10.37 11.22
CA GLN A 61 6.95 -10.05 12.13
C GLN A 61 6.45 -8.63 11.92
N GLN A 62 7.36 -7.69 11.73
CA GLN A 62 6.97 -6.31 11.48
C GLN A 62 6.34 -6.16 10.11
N VAL A 63 6.86 -6.86 9.10
CA VAL A 63 6.26 -6.84 7.76
C VAL A 63 4.80 -7.29 7.84
N ALA A 64 4.53 -8.39 8.56
CA ALA A 64 3.17 -8.88 8.73
C ALA A 64 2.32 -7.87 9.50
N ALA A 65 2.88 -7.25 10.54
CA ALA A 65 2.14 -6.27 11.32
C ALA A 65 1.78 -5.04 10.49
N ILE A 66 2.69 -4.59 9.64
CA ILE A 66 2.42 -3.46 8.76
C ILE A 66 1.30 -3.81 7.79
N ALA A 67 1.40 -4.97 7.15
CA ALA A 67 0.39 -5.41 6.19
C ALA A 67 -0.97 -5.58 6.85
N ASP A 68 -1.00 -6.21 8.04
CA ASP A 68 -2.24 -6.37 8.79
C ASP A 68 -2.86 -5.03 9.12
N ASN A 69 -2.05 -4.08 9.55
CA ASN A 69 -2.59 -2.78 9.95
C ASN A 69 -3.15 -2.02 8.77
N ILE A 70 -2.51 -2.12 7.61
CA ILE A 70 -3.05 -1.51 6.40
C ILE A 70 -4.43 -2.07 6.11
N ARG A 71 -4.55 -3.41 6.12
CA ARG A 71 -5.81 -4.05 5.83
C ARG A 71 -6.88 -3.71 6.86
N GLU A 72 -6.52 -3.71 8.14
CA GLU A 72 -7.47 -3.42 9.22
C GLU A 72 -7.95 -1.97 9.19
N GLU A 73 -7.05 -1.02 9.01
CA GLU A 73 -7.44 0.38 9.00
C GLU A 73 -8.31 0.71 7.79
N LEU A 74 -7.96 0.18 6.62
CA LEU A 74 -8.76 0.44 5.45
C LEU A 74 -10.16 -0.19 5.57
N LEU A 75 -10.25 -1.35 6.18
CA LEU A 75 -11.53 -1.97 6.42
C LEU A 75 -12.35 -1.17 7.45
N ASP A 76 -11.73 -0.81 8.57
CA ASP A 76 -12.44 -0.17 9.66
C ASP A 76 -12.87 1.26 9.31
N ILE A 77 -11.99 2.02 8.67
CA ILE A 77 -12.24 3.43 8.42
C ILE A 77 -13.01 3.63 7.11
N ALA A 78 -12.62 2.91 6.07
CA ALA A 78 -13.13 3.15 4.73
C ALA A 78 -13.96 2.00 4.15
N ARG A 79 -14.10 0.91 4.87
CA ARG A 79 -14.82 -0.28 4.41
C ARG A 79 -14.25 -0.82 3.10
N VAL A 80 -12.96 -0.66 2.89
CA VAL A 80 -12.28 -1.13 1.69
C VAL A 80 -11.55 -2.43 2.01
N LYS A 81 -11.80 -3.44 1.17
CA LYS A 81 -11.12 -4.73 1.25
C LYS A 81 -10.26 -4.91 0.02
N PRO A 82 -9.10 -5.56 0.16
CA PRO A 82 -8.30 -5.86 -1.01
C PRO A 82 -8.98 -6.94 -1.84
N TYR A 83 -8.68 -6.94 -3.15
CA TYR A 83 -9.10 -8.03 -4.02
C TYR A 83 -8.33 -9.30 -3.68
N ASN A 84 -7.10 -9.15 -3.23
CA ASN A 84 -6.23 -10.29 -2.96
C ASN A 84 -5.04 -9.85 -2.13
N TYR A 85 -4.45 -10.79 -1.41
CA TYR A 85 -3.18 -10.54 -0.72
C TYR A 85 -2.44 -11.87 -0.60
N ASP A 86 -1.10 -11.80 -0.47
CA ASP A 86 -0.28 -13.00 -0.45
C ASP A 86 1.06 -12.68 0.21
N GLY A 87 1.75 -13.73 0.64
CA GLY A 87 3.10 -13.61 1.16
C GLY A 87 3.23 -13.71 2.66
N TYR A 88 2.13 -13.95 3.36
CA TYR A 88 2.14 -13.98 4.83
C TYR A 88 2.93 -15.16 5.39
N ARG A 89 3.07 -16.23 4.63
CA ARG A 89 3.70 -17.42 5.16
C ARG A 89 5.15 -17.16 5.59
N ASN A 90 5.92 -16.52 4.73
CA ASN A 90 7.31 -16.17 5.04
C ASN A 90 7.44 -14.73 5.51
N ALA A 91 6.50 -13.90 5.11
CA ALA A 91 6.43 -12.48 5.47
C ALA A 91 7.71 -11.71 5.14
N GLN A 92 8.38 -12.10 4.06
CA GLN A 92 9.51 -11.34 3.54
C GLN A 92 9.09 -10.38 2.45
N TRP A 93 7.99 -10.69 1.80
CA TRP A 93 7.39 -9.85 0.77
C TRP A 93 5.91 -10.12 0.78
N ILE A 94 5.13 -9.20 1.33
CA ILE A 94 3.67 -9.31 1.34
C ILE A 94 3.12 -8.33 0.33
N VAL A 95 2.20 -8.80 -0.51
CA VAL A 95 1.54 -8.00 -1.53
C VAL A 95 0.08 -7.87 -1.14
N ILE A 96 -0.46 -6.65 -1.22
CA ILE A 96 -1.89 -6.41 -1.01
C ILE A 96 -2.41 -5.69 -2.25
N ASP A 97 -3.38 -6.30 -2.93
CA ASP A 97 -3.88 -5.81 -4.20
C ASP A 97 -5.22 -5.10 -3.99
N TYR A 98 -5.22 -3.79 -4.15
CA TYR A 98 -6.45 -2.99 -4.08
C TYR A 98 -6.94 -2.56 -5.48
N GLY A 99 -6.41 -3.19 -6.53
CA GLY A 99 -6.82 -2.89 -7.89
C GLY A 99 -5.94 -1.83 -8.51
N SER A 100 -6.29 -0.58 -8.35
CA SER A 100 -5.49 0.52 -8.89
C SER A 100 -4.16 0.68 -8.13
N THR A 101 -4.12 0.26 -6.89
CA THR A 101 -2.95 0.39 -6.03
C THR A 101 -2.56 -0.97 -5.48
N MET A 102 -1.29 -1.33 -5.64
CA MET A 102 -0.76 -2.55 -5.03
C MET A 102 0.27 -2.16 -3.99
N VAL A 103 0.15 -2.74 -2.80
CA VAL A 103 1.07 -2.47 -1.71
C VAL A 103 2.06 -3.61 -1.61
N HIS A 104 3.34 -3.27 -1.47
CA HIS A 104 4.42 -4.25 -1.33
C HIS A 104 5.16 -3.95 -0.04
N VAL A 105 5.10 -4.87 0.91
CA VAL A 105 5.82 -4.72 2.18
C VAL A 105 6.91 -5.75 2.23
N PHE A 106 8.14 -5.29 2.40
CA PHE A 106 9.33 -6.14 2.32
C PHE A 106 10.15 -6.10 3.60
N THR A 107 10.90 -7.17 3.86
CA THR A 107 12.08 -7.05 4.72
C THR A 107 13.17 -6.32 3.92
N PRO A 108 14.20 -5.77 4.59
CA PRO A 108 15.25 -5.05 3.86
C PRO A 108 15.95 -5.92 2.82
N ASP A 109 16.26 -7.16 3.18
CA ASP A 109 16.96 -8.05 2.24
C ASP A 109 16.11 -8.37 1.02
N ALA A 110 14.83 -8.65 1.23
CA ALA A 110 13.94 -8.96 0.11
C ALA A 110 13.75 -7.74 -0.78
N ARG A 111 13.66 -6.54 -0.19
CA ARG A 111 13.52 -5.33 -0.97
C ARG A 111 14.69 -5.12 -1.91
N GLN A 112 15.91 -5.34 -1.41
CA GLN A 112 17.10 -5.23 -2.23
C GLN A 112 17.12 -6.28 -3.33
N LEU A 113 16.74 -7.50 -2.99
CA LEU A 113 16.79 -8.61 -3.94
C LEU A 113 15.83 -8.39 -5.11
N TYR A 114 14.57 -8.00 -4.81
CA TYR A 114 13.57 -7.85 -5.87
C TYR A 114 13.60 -6.49 -6.52
N ASN A 115 14.00 -5.47 -5.79
CA ASN A 115 14.30 -4.12 -6.29
C ASN A 115 13.29 -3.60 -7.31
N LEU A 116 12.05 -3.42 -6.86
CA LEU A 116 10.98 -2.95 -7.74
C LEU A 116 11.25 -1.56 -8.30
N GLU A 117 11.93 -0.71 -7.54
CA GLU A 117 12.26 0.63 -8.01
C GLU A 117 13.12 0.60 -9.26
N GLU A 118 14.04 -0.36 -9.31
CA GLU A 118 14.89 -0.52 -10.49
C GLU A 118 14.11 -1.12 -11.64
N LEU A 119 13.29 -2.12 -11.35
CA LEU A 119 12.48 -2.78 -12.36
C LEU A 119 11.57 -1.80 -13.08
N TRP A 120 11.01 -0.85 -12.32
CA TRP A 120 10.10 0.14 -12.87
C TRP A 120 10.74 1.52 -12.92
N ASN A 121 12.02 1.59 -13.33
CA ASN A 121 12.75 2.86 -13.29
C ASN A 121 12.26 3.89 -14.30
N ASP A 122 11.39 3.50 -15.22
CA ASP A 122 10.74 4.47 -16.13
C ASP A 122 9.59 5.20 -15.46
N ALA A 123 9.16 4.73 -14.29
CA ALA A 123 8.05 5.33 -13.58
C ALA A 123 8.51 6.53 -12.77
N THR A 124 7.56 7.35 -12.36
CA THR A 124 7.85 8.43 -11.42
C THR A 124 7.88 7.85 -10.02
N ILE A 125 8.98 8.05 -9.31
CA ILE A 125 9.19 7.49 -7.99
C ILE A 125 9.25 8.62 -6.97
N THR A 126 8.40 8.53 -5.95
CA THR A 126 8.34 9.54 -4.89
C THR A 126 8.61 8.86 -3.55
N GLU A 127 9.60 9.36 -2.83
CA GLU A 127 9.91 8.84 -1.51
C GLU A 127 9.17 9.63 -0.45
N ILE A 128 8.59 8.90 0.49
CA ILE A 128 7.90 9.50 1.63
C ILE A 128 8.89 9.49 2.79
N PRO A 129 9.20 10.64 3.40
CA PRO A 129 10.16 10.66 4.50
C PRO A 129 9.70 9.78 5.67
N ASP A 130 10.65 9.10 6.29
CA ASP A 130 10.36 8.29 7.46
C ASP A 130 9.90 9.19 8.60
N LEU A 131 8.95 8.70 9.36
CA LEU A 131 8.57 9.32 10.62
C LEU A 131 9.49 8.71 11.67
N ASP A 132 10.40 9.50 12.19
CA ASP A 132 11.34 9.11 13.16
C ASP A 132 11.10 8.16 14.14
#